data_e45208ff8d4a51a40a172f8d5ae6df8e
#
_entry.id   e45208ff8d4a51a40a172f8d5ae6df8e
#
_cell.length_a   1.000
_cell.length_b   1.000
_cell.length_c   1.000
_cell.angle_alpha   90.00
_cell.angle_beta   90.00
_cell.angle_gamma   90.00
#
_symmetry.space_group_name_H-M   'P 1'
#
loop_
_entity.id
_entity.type
_entity.pdbx_description
1 polymer ?
#
loop_
_entity_poly.entity_id
_entity_poly.type
_entity_poly.pdbx_seq_one_letter_code
_entity_poly.pdbx_strand_id
1 'polypeptide(L)'
;KQAETLDAIQNGADEIDYVVNLTELKEKNYNYVQKEMTAIVETCREHHVLSKVIFENCYLTREEKIALCQIAREVQPDFIKTSTGFGTGGATFEDVELMRKTLGDSVKIKAAGGIRDLETALRMIELGVSRIGSTASVAIVEELIQKNKA
;
A
#
# COMPACT_ATOMS: atom_id res chain seq x y z
N LYS A 1 1.59 13.50 -11.68
CA LYS A 1 0.77 12.52 -10.93
C LYS A 1 -0.65 13.04 -10.65
N GLN A 2 -0.83 14.25 -10.08
CA GLN A 2 -2.19 14.75 -9.79
C GLN A 2 -3.06 14.85 -11.05
N ALA A 3 -2.54 15.39 -12.17
CA ALA A 3 -3.28 15.44 -13.44
C ALA A 3 -3.64 14.05 -13.98
N GLU A 4 -2.74 13.08 -13.85
CA GLU A 4 -2.99 11.67 -14.22
C GLU A 4 -4.03 11.03 -13.31
N THR A 5 -4.01 11.36 -12.01
CA THR A 5 -5.04 10.91 -11.05
C THR A 5 -6.42 11.41 -11.48
N LEU A 6 -6.53 12.69 -11.78
CA LEU A 6 -7.79 13.28 -12.22
C LEU A 6 -8.29 12.69 -13.54
N ASP A 7 -7.39 12.50 -14.51
CA ASP A 7 -7.70 11.87 -15.79
C ASP A 7 -8.21 10.42 -15.61
N ALA A 8 -7.55 9.63 -14.77
CA ALA A 8 -8.00 8.27 -14.46
C ALA A 8 -9.38 8.25 -13.80
N ILE A 9 -9.65 9.17 -12.86
CA ILE A 9 -10.97 9.30 -12.23
C ILE A 9 -12.04 9.68 -13.25
N GLN A 10 -11.76 10.64 -14.13
CA GLN A 10 -12.69 11.05 -15.19
C GLN A 10 -13.00 9.91 -16.19
N ASN A 11 -12.05 8.98 -16.35
CA ASN A 11 -12.22 7.78 -17.16
C ASN A 11 -12.83 6.58 -16.38
N GLY A 12 -13.32 6.80 -15.15
CA GLY A 12 -14.11 5.84 -14.39
C GLY A 12 -13.31 4.98 -13.41
N ALA A 13 -12.14 5.43 -12.96
CA ALA A 13 -11.41 4.72 -11.91
C ALA A 13 -12.11 4.91 -10.55
N ASP A 14 -12.37 3.82 -9.84
CA ASP A 14 -12.92 3.81 -8.48
C ASP A 14 -11.82 3.83 -7.41
N GLU A 15 -10.60 3.48 -7.77
CA GLU A 15 -9.45 3.41 -6.88
C GLU A 15 -8.18 3.87 -7.60
N ILE A 16 -7.34 4.64 -6.93
CA ILE A 16 -6.07 5.14 -7.46
C ILE A 16 -4.91 4.56 -6.66
N ASP A 17 -4.04 3.82 -7.34
CA ASP A 17 -2.75 3.37 -6.81
C ASP A 17 -1.64 4.24 -7.41
N TYR A 18 -0.79 4.85 -6.59
CA TYR A 18 0.38 5.60 -7.07
C TYR A 18 1.62 5.30 -6.23
N VAL A 19 2.79 5.35 -6.84
CA VAL A 19 4.08 5.21 -6.14
C VAL A 19 4.55 6.57 -5.66
N VAL A 20 4.99 6.67 -4.40
CA VAL A 20 5.61 7.89 -3.87
C VAL A 20 6.81 8.31 -4.74
N ASN A 21 7.18 9.59 -4.69
CA ASN A 21 8.39 10.04 -5.36
C ASN A 21 9.62 9.55 -4.60
N LEU A 22 10.20 8.43 -5.08
CA LEU A 22 11.35 7.79 -4.43
C LEU A 22 12.60 8.69 -4.45
N THR A 23 12.79 9.49 -5.48
CA THR A 23 13.93 10.43 -5.57
C THR A 23 13.87 11.46 -4.46
N GLU A 24 12.74 12.14 -4.32
CA GLU A 24 12.52 13.14 -3.27
C GLU A 24 12.62 12.54 -1.86
N LEU A 25 12.12 11.31 -1.71
CA LEU A 25 12.23 10.57 -0.45
C LEU A 25 13.70 10.28 -0.10
N LYS A 26 14.50 9.81 -1.07
CA LYS A 26 15.93 9.52 -0.90
C LYS A 26 16.73 10.78 -0.55
N GLU A 27 16.34 11.92 -1.09
CA GLU A 27 16.91 13.23 -0.76
C GLU A 27 16.38 13.80 0.57
N LYS A 28 15.52 13.04 1.28
CA LYS A 28 14.86 13.43 2.55
C LYS A 28 13.99 14.69 2.41
N ASN A 29 13.51 14.98 1.20
CA ASN A 29 12.56 16.05 0.96
C ASN A 29 11.14 15.65 1.39
N TYR A 30 10.96 15.37 2.67
CA TYR A 30 9.70 14.90 3.26
C TYR A 30 8.54 15.88 3.05
N ASN A 31 8.84 17.19 3.00
CA ASN A 31 7.83 18.20 2.72
C ASN A 31 7.24 18.06 1.32
N TYR A 32 8.08 17.77 0.32
CA TYR A 32 7.60 17.47 -1.03
C TYR A 32 6.72 16.20 -1.05
N VAL A 33 7.20 15.13 -0.43
CA VAL A 33 6.47 13.85 -0.38
C VAL A 33 5.11 14.01 0.30
N GLN A 34 5.04 14.77 1.40
CA GLN A 34 3.80 15.06 2.08
C GLN A 34 2.83 15.87 1.21
N LYS A 35 3.32 16.92 0.54
CA LYS A 35 2.50 17.73 -0.37
C LYS A 35 1.97 16.93 -1.55
N GLU A 36 2.80 16.07 -2.16
CA GLU A 36 2.38 15.17 -3.24
C GLU A 36 1.28 14.22 -2.75
N MET A 37 1.49 13.59 -1.58
CA MET A 37 0.50 12.68 -0.99
C MET A 37 -0.81 13.41 -0.69
N THR A 38 -0.74 14.57 -0.07
CA THR A 38 -1.91 15.39 0.24
C THR A 38 -2.71 15.72 -1.02
N ALA A 39 -2.04 16.23 -2.06
CA ALA A 39 -2.70 16.63 -3.28
C ALA A 39 -3.45 15.48 -3.98
N ILE A 40 -2.85 14.27 -4.00
CA ILE A 40 -3.47 13.10 -4.61
C ILE A 40 -4.64 12.58 -3.75
N VAL A 41 -4.44 12.50 -2.43
CA VAL A 41 -5.46 12.01 -1.49
C VAL A 41 -6.68 12.94 -1.49
N GLU A 42 -6.47 14.26 -1.49
CA GLU A 42 -7.55 15.25 -1.57
C GLU A 42 -8.30 15.12 -2.89
N THR A 43 -7.60 15.03 -4.04
CA THR A 43 -8.24 14.80 -5.35
C THR A 43 -9.10 13.53 -5.33
N CYS A 44 -8.61 12.42 -4.78
CA CYS A 44 -9.39 11.19 -4.66
C CYS A 44 -10.61 11.38 -3.76
N ARG A 45 -10.45 12.05 -2.62
CA ARG A 45 -11.52 12.28 -1.64
C ARG A 45 -12.64 13.16 -2.21
N GLU A 46 -12.30 14.22 -2.93
CA GLU A 46 -13.25 15.11 -3.61
C GLU A 46 -14.13 14.37 -4.63
N HIS A 47 -13.61 13.32 -5.24
CA HIS A 47 -14.31 12.51 -6.24
C HIS A 47 -14.85 11.17 -5.69
N HIS A 48 -14.77 10.94 -4.38
CA HIS A 48 -15.20 9.71 -3.72
C HIS A 48 -14.51 8.44 -4.23
N VAL A 49 -13.22 8.56 -4.59
CA VAL A 49 -12.36 7.50 -5.09
C VAL A 49 -11.36 7.10 -4.00
N LEU A 50 -11.07 5.80 -3.86
CA LEU A 50 -10.12 5.32 -2.87
C LEU A 50 -8.67 5.61 -3.30
N SER A 51 -7.87 6.10 -2.36
CA SER A 51 -6.45 6.38 -2.54
C SER A 51 -5.57 5.28 -1.96
N LYS A 52 -4.54 4.84 -2.71
CA LYS A 52 -3.53 3.90 -2.24
C LYS A 52 -2.12 4.38 -2.57
N VAL A 53 -1.34 4.60 -1.52
CA VAL A 53 0.03 5.07 -1.63
C VAL A 53 0.99 3.89 -1.62
N ILE A 54 1.67 3.62 -2.72
CA ILE A 54 2.66 2.54 -2.83
C ILE A 54 4.00 3.06 -2.33
N PHE A 55 4.55 2.43 -1.31
CA PHE A 55 5.85 2.78 -0.74
C PHE A 55 7.01 2.23 -1.57
N GLU A 56 6.83 1.07 -2.21
CA GLU A 56 7.86 0.26 -2.88
C GLU A 56 9.00 -0.10 -1.91
N ASN A 57 8.62 -0.78 -0.85
CA ASN A 57 9.45 -1.05 0.33
C ASN A 57 10.82 -1.66 0.04
N CYS A 58 10.95 -2.43 -1.07
CA CYS A 58 12.21 -3.07 -1.45
C CYS A 58 13.35 -2.07 -1.74
N TYR A 59 13.03 -0.80 -2.00
CA TYR A 59 14.03 0.25 -2.21
C TYR A 59 14.26 1.15 -0.99
N LEU A 60 13.54 0.91 0.10
CA LEU A 60 13.52 1.80 1.26
C LEU A 60 14.30 1.25 2.45
N THR A 61 14.99 2.15 3.14
CA THR A 61 15.54 1.86 4.48
C THR A 61 14.41 1.82 5.51
N ARG A 62 14.71 1.31 6.69
CA ARG A 62 13.78 1.29 7.82
C ARG A 62 13.29 2.70 8.19
N GLU A 63 14.21 3.66 8.23
CA GLU A 63 13.93 5.06 8.57
C GLU A 63 13.01 5.72 7.54
N GLU A 64 13.22 5.45 6.25
CA GLU A 64 12.38 5.95 5.17
C GLU A 64 10.96 5.38 5.24
N LYS A 65 10.82 4.08 5.57
CA LYS A 65 9.50 3.45 5.79
C LYS A 65 8.77 4.09 6.97
N ILE A 66 9.47 4.36 8.08
CA ILE A 66 8.91 5.05 9.25
C ILE A 66 8.46 6.47 8.88
N ALA A 67 9.30 7.23 8.18
CA ALA A 67 8.97 8.59 7.75
C ALA A 67 7.72 8.62 6.86
N LEU A 68 7.62 7.70 5.89
CA LEU A 68 6.43 7.58 5.04
C LEU A 68 5.17 7.20 5.84
N CYS A 69 5.29 6.30 6.82
CA CYS A 69 4.17 5.96 7.69
C CYS A 69 3.70 7.17 8.52
N GLN A 70 4.63 8.00 8.99
CA GLN A 70 4.30 9.23 9.72
C GLN A 70 3.55 10.22 8.82
N ILE A 71 4.04 10.44 7.60
CA ILE A 71 3.36 11.28 6.60
C ILE A 71 1.96 10.72 6.29
N ALA A 72 1.85 9.41 6.04
CA ALA A 72 0.56 8.78 5.76
C ALA A 72 -0.42 8.89 6.93
N ARG A 73 0.07 8.83 8.18
CA ARG A 73 -0.76 9.03 9.37
C ARG A 73 -1.33 10.46 9.48
N GLU A 74 -0.60 11.46 8.97
CA GLU A 74 -1.07 12.85 8.93
C GLU A 74 -2.03 13.10 7.77
N VAL A 75 -1.70 12.59 6.58
CA VAL A 75 -2.47 12.81 5.34
C VAL A 75 -3.72 11.93 5.25
N GLN A 76 -3.69 10.73 5.87
CA GLN A 76 -4.81 9.79 5.91
C GLN A 76 -5.27 9.30 4.53
N PRO A 77 -4.39 8.71 3.68
CA PRO A 77 -4.85 7.93 2.53
C PRO A 77 -5.70 6.75 3.01
N ASP A 78 -6.56 6.22 2.14
CA ASP A 78 -7.37 5.03 2.50
C ASP A 78 -6.48 3.80 2.73
N PHE A 79 -5.44 3.66 1.93
CA PHE A 79 -4.45 2.59 2.05
C PHE A 79 -3.02 3.08 1.87
N ILE A 80 -2.11 2.43 2.58
CA ILE A 80 -0.71 2.32 2.14
C ILE A 80 -0.49 0.91 1.58
N LYS A 81 0.37 0.79 0.56
CA LYS A 81 0.66 -0.47 -0.11
C LYS A 81 2.16 -0.73 -0.12
N THR A 82 2.56 -1.97 0.14
CA THR A 82 3.98 -2.33 0.27
C THR A 82 4.76 -2.21 -1.03
N SER A 83 4.18 -2.66 -2.15
CA SER A 83 4.93 -2.94 -3.38
C SER A 83 4.06 -2.81 -4.62
N THR A 84 4.69 -2.47 -5.77
CA THR A 84 4.04 -2.52 -7.08
C THR A 84 3.86 -3.95 -7.59
N GLY A 85 4.80 -4.84 -7.26
CA GLY A 85 4.98 -6.16 -7.85
C GLY A 85 6.02 -6.21 -8.99
N PHE A 86 6.60 -5.06 -9.36
CA PHE A 86 7.61 -4.93 -10.43
C PHE A 86 9.02 -4.61 -9.88
N GLY A 87 9.13 -4.31 -8.59
CA GLY A 87 10.40 -4.05 -7.93
C GLY A 87 11.21 -5.31 -7.66
N THR A 88 12.36 -5.15 -7.04
CA THR A 88 13.29 -6.25 -6.69
C THR A 88 12.78 -7.15 -5.57
N GLY A 89 11.73 -6.73 -4.82
CA GLY A 89 11.12 -7.48 -3.73
C GLY A 89 9.64 -7.14 -3.57
N GLY A 90 8.93 -7.97 -2.82
CA GLY A 90 7.51 -7.82 -2.51
C GLY A 90 7.26 -7.51 -1.03
N ALA A 91 6.06 -7.86 -0.54
CA ALA A 91 5.68 -7.72 0.85
C ALA A 91 6.49 -8.68 1.75
N THR A 92 6.97 -8.18 2.88
CA THR A 92 7.58 -8.99 3.93
C THR A 92 6.79 -8.82 5.23
N PHE A 93 6.87 -9.81 6.11
CA PHE A 93 6.21 -9.73 7.42
C PHE A 93 6.78 -8.59 8.26
N GLU A 94 8.10 -8.42 8.24
CA GLU A 94 8.81 -7.37 8.95
C GLU A 94 8.36 -5.97 8.52
N ASP A 95 8.15 -5.76 7.22
CA ASP A 95 7.67 -4.49 6.71
C ASP A 95 6.23 -4.21 7.16
N VAL A 96 5.36 -5.20 7.08
CA VAL A 96 3.97 -5.06 7.51
C VAL A 96 3.89 -4.79 9.02
N GLU A 97 4.66 -5.51 9.84
CA GLU A 97 4.76 -5.26 11.28
C GLU A 97 5.24 -3.84 11.58
N LEU A 98 6.28 -3.37 10.88
CA LEU A 98 6.79 -2.02 11.02
C LEU A 98 5.74 -0.97 10.64
N MET A 99 5.08 -1.16 9.50
CA MET A 99 4.03 -0.27 9.00
C MET A 99 2.86 -0.23 10.00
N ARG A 100 2.35 -1.37 10.45
CA ARG A 100 1.26 -1.47 11.42
C ARG A 100 1.64 -0.82 12.76
N LYS A 101 2.83 -1.11 13.29
CA LYS A 101 3.31 -0.53 14.54
C LYS A 101 3.41 1.00 14.47
N THR A 102 3.81 1.55 13.32
CA THR A 102 3.99 3.01 13.16
C THR A 102 2.67 3.72 12.91
N LEU A 103 1.74 3.13 12.16
CA LEU A 103 0.46 3.72 11.80
C LEU A 103 -0.64 3.50 12.85
N GLY A 104 -0.57 2.40 13.61
CA GLY A 104 -1.74 1.92 14.34
C GLY A 104 -2.85 1.53 13.37
N ASP A 105 -4.09 1.82 13.69
CA ASP A 105 -5.27 1.50 12.87
C ASP A 105 -5.76 2.68 12.01
N SER A 106 -4.99 3.76 11.95
CA SER A 106 -5.40 5.01 11.29
C SER A 106 -5.51 4.90 9.77
N VAL A 107 -4.70 4.03 9.14
CA VAL A 107 -4.68 3.79 7.69
C VAL A 107 -4.64 2.29 7.43
N LYS A 108 -5.37 1.82 6.41
CA LYS A 108 -5.38 0.42 6.01
C LYS A 108 -4.08 0.04 5.28
N ILE A 109 -3.69 -1.23 5.39
CA ILE A 109 -2.49 -1.75 4.73
C ILE A 109 -2.91 -2.74 3.63
N LYS A 110 -2.37 -2.56 2.41
CA LYS A 110 -2.41 -3.55 1.33
C LYS A 110 -1.02 -4.16 1.18
N ALA A 111 -0.90 -5.47 1.36
CA ALA A 111 0.31 -6.22 1.06
C ALA A 111 0.26 -6.80 -0.35
N ALA A 112 1.30 -6.59 -1.15
CA ALA A 112 1.37 -7.06 -2.52
C ALA A 112 2.80 -7.47 -2.90
N GLY A 113 2.89 -8.43 -3.83
CA GLY A 113 4.16 -9.00 -4.30
C GLY A 113 4.65 -10.15 -3.42
N GLY A 114 4.95 -11.28 -4.04
CA GLY A 114 5.52 -12.45 -3.37
C GLY A 114 4.56 -13.32 -2.55
N ILE A 115 3.29 -12.96 -2.39
CA ILE A 115 2.29 -13.75 -1.66
C ILE A 115 1.71 -14.79 -2.62
N ARG A 116 2.01 -16.08 -2.40
CA ARG A 116 1.70 -17.16 -3.36
C ARG A 116 0.92 -18.33 -2.77
N ASP A 117 0.77 -18.40 -1.47
CA ASP A 117 0.12 -19.50 -0.73
C ASP A 117 -0.78 -18.97 0.37
N LEU A 118 -1.65 -19.84 0.86
CA LEU A 118 -2.63 -19.52 1.89
C LEU A 118 -1.98 -19.18 3.23
N GLU A 119 -0.91 -19.88 3.62
CA GLU A 119 -0.23 -19.65 4.91
C GLU A 119 0.33 -18.23 4.98
N THR A 120 1.06 -17.81 3.93
CA THR A 120 1.59 -16.45 3.81
C THR A 120 0.45 -15.41 3.83
N ALA A 121 -0.65 -15.66 3.10
CA ALA A 121 -1.80 -14.76 3.06
C ALA A 121 -2.45 -14.61 4.44
N LEU A 122 -2.69 -15.70 5.15
CA LEU A 122 -3.28 -15.68 6.50
C LEU A 122 -2.35 -14.95 7.48
N ARG A 123 -1.04 -15.21 7.40
CA ARG A 123 -0.09 -14.51 8.26
C ARG A 123 -0.07 -13.00 8.02
N MET A 124 -0.19 -12.54 6.77
CA MET A 124 -0.34 -11.11 6.47
C MET A 124 -1.61 -10.52 7.10
N ILE A 125 -2.72 -11.26 7.05
CA ILE A 125 -4.00 -10.82 7.67
C ILE A 125 -3.87 -10.74 9.19
N GLU A 126 -3.24 -11.72 9.85
CA GLU A 126 -2.97 -11.71 11.29
C GLU A 126 -2.14 -10.47 11.71
N LEU A 127 -1.22 -10.02 10.86
CA LEU A 127 -0.44 -8.80 11.06
C LEU A 127 -1.22 -7.50 10.80
N GLY A 128 -2.51 -7.60 10.47
CA GLY A 128 -3.40 -6.47 10.28
C GLY A 128 -3.48 -5.94 8.85
N VAL A 129 -3.06 -6.72 7.86
CA VAL A 129 -3.29 -6.39 6.44
C VAL A 129 -4.78 -6.49 6.13
N SER A 130 -5.33 -5.44 5.51
CA SER A 130 -6.75 -5.37 5.14
C SER A 130 -7.02 -5.83 3.72
N ARG A 131 -6.00 -5.87 2.86
CA ARG A 131 -6.11 -6.28 1.45
C ARG A 131 -4.82 -6.93 0.97
N ILE A 132 -4.95 -8.01 0.22
CA ILE A 132 -3.83 -8.73 -0.40
C ILE A 132 -3.88 -8.55 -1.91
N GLY A 133 -2.72 -8.26 -2.51
CA GLY A 133 -2.51 -8.30 -3.96
C GLY A 133 -1.64 -9.50 -4.32
N SER A 134 -2.19 -10.45 -5.08
CA SER A 134 -1.50 -11.66 -5.50
C SER A 134 -1.96 -12.14 -6.87
N THR A 135 -1.05 -12.65 -7.68
CA THR A 135 -1.39 -13.38 -8.92
C THR A 135 -1.88 -14.79 -8.64
N ALA A 136 -1.68 -15.32 -7.43
CA ALA A 136 -2.16 -16.64 -6.98
C ALA A 136 -3.48 -16.57 -6.21
N SER A 137 -4.23 -15.47 -6.28
CA SER A 137 -5.43 -15.24 -5.45
C SER A 137 -6.47 -16.36 -5.58
N VAL A 138 -6.70 -16.87 -6.78
CA VAL A 138 -7.67 -17.98 -7.02
C VAL A 138 -7.24 -19.23 -6.26
N ALA A 139 -5.98 -19.65 -6.43
CA ALA A 139 -5.46 -20.85 -5.75
C ALA A 139 -5.50 -20.72 -4.22
N ILE A 140 -5.19 -19.55 -3.69
CA ILE A 140 -5.25 -19.25 -2.24
C ILE A 140 -6.67 -19.39 -1.72
N VAL A 141 -7.66 -18.86 -2.45
CA VAL A 141 -9.07 -18.94 -2.05
C VAL A 141 -9.59 -20.36 -2.15
N GLU A 142 -9.24 -21.10 -3.22
CA GLU A 142 -9.63 -22.51 -3.39
C GLU A 142 -9.05 -23.37 -2.26
N GLU A 143 -7.80 -23.19 -1.88
CA GLU A 143 -7.18 -23.90 -0.76
C GLU A 143 -7.91 -23.61 0.56
N LEU A 144 -8.26 -22.35 0.82
CA LEU A 144 -9.04 -21.97 2.01
C LEU A 144 -10.41 -22.66 2.05
N ILE A 145 -11.11 -22.68 0.90
CA ILE A 145 -12.43 -23.33 0.80
C ILE A 145 -12.31 -24.84 1.07
N GLN A 146 -11.26 -25.49 0.56
CA GLN A 146 -11.04 -26.93 0.80
C GLN A 146 -10.75 -27.21 2.29
N LYS A 147 -9.91 -26.41 2.94
CA LYS A 147 -9.62 -26.55 4.37
C LYS A 147 -10.85 -26.37 5.27
N ASN A 148 -11.79 -25.50 4.87
CA ASN A 148 -13.02 -25.27 5.63
C ASN A 148 -14.11 -26.35 5.42
N LYS A 149 -13.93 -27.26 4.45
CA LYS A 149 -14.85 -28.39 4.19
C LYS A 149 -14.39 -29.71 4.82
N ALA A 150 -13.14 -29.77 5.28
CA ALA A 150 -12.53 -30.92 5.95
C ALA A 150 -12.69 -30.83 7.46
#